data_c3d1d8d3a60d98610a3e277a59390efb
#
_entry.id   c3d1d8d3a60d98610a3e277a59390efb
#
_cell.length_a   1.000
_cell.length_b   1.000
_cell.length_c   1.000
_cell.angle_alpha   90.00
_cell.angle_beta   90.00
_cell.angle_gamma   90.00
#
_symmetry.space_group_name_H-M   'P 1'
#
loop_
_entity.id
_entity.type
_entity.pdbx_description
1 polymer ?
#
loop_
_entity_poly.entity_id
_entity_poly.type
_entity_poly.pdbx_seq_one_letter_code
_entity_poly.pdbx_strand_id
1 'polypeptide(L)'
;VSLKKSILLSILGLVGIIMGAQVLVKGAVITASSFGVSETIIGLTVVALGTSIPEVVTSMVAAYRGQIGFVLGAILGSNLFNLLAITGIASIITAINTSNVLDKIEIYYLIFSTIIFILISSLLKYLNKKLIFVVLISYFIYVVFIYLRMI
;
A
#
# COMPACT_ATOMS: atom_id res chain seq x y z
N VAL A 1 9.64 -8.10 -30.09
CA VAL A 1 8.20 -7.76 -29.98
C VAL A 1 8.03 -6.34 -30.53
N SER A 2 7.04 -6.09 -31.42
CA SER A 2 6.83 -4.75 -31.96
C SER A 2 6.39 -3.79 -30.85
N LEU A 3 6.79 -2.52 -30.91
CA LEU A 3 6.44 -1.49 -29.94
C LEU A 3 4.91 -1.43 -29.67
N LYS A 4 4.11 -1.48 -30.75
CA LYS A 4 2.65 -1.50 -30.65
C LYS A 4 2.12 -2.67 -29.83
N LYS A 5 2.65 -3.88 -30.03
CA LYS A 5 2.26 -5.07 -29.25
C LYS A 5 2.68 -4.96 -27.79
N SER A 6 3.86 -4.40 -27.51
CA SER A 6 4.32 -4.17 -26.12
C SER A 6 3.43 -3.18 -25.40
N ILE A 7 3.07 -2.06 -26.03
CA ILE A 7 2.15 -1.06 -25.45
C ILE A 7 0.78 -1.68 -25.17
N LEU A 8 0.21 -2.40 -26.15
CA LEU A 8 -1.09 -3.04 -25.99
C LEU A 8 -1.09 -4.04 -24.81
N LEU A 9 -0.07 -4.91 -24.76
CA LEU A 9 0.04 -5.89 -23.66
C LEU A 9 0.25 -5.22 -22.30
N SER A 10 0.98 -4.11 -22.24
CA SER A 10 1.16 -3.35 -21.00
C SER A 10 -0.15 -2.73 -20.52
N ILE A 11 -0.92 -2.13 -21.44
CA ILE A 11 -2.24 -1.57 -21.10
C ILE A 11 -3.19 -2.65 -20.64
N LEU A 12 -3.29 -3.77 -21.37
CA LEU A 12 -4.17 -4.89 -21.00
C LEU A 12 -3.77 -5.50 -19.65
N GLY A 13 -2.47 -5.65 -19.39
CA GLY A 13 -1.95 -6.13 -18.10
C GLY A 13 -2.29 -5.18 -16.95
N LEU A 14 -2.10 -3.87 -17.14
CA LEU A 14 -2.43 -2.86 -16.14
C LEU A 14 -3.93 -2.83 -15.84
N VAL A 15 -4.77 -2.82 -16.86
CA VAL A 15 -6.23 -2.88 -16.70
C VAL A 15 -6.64 -4.16 -15.97
N GLY A 16 -6.06 -5.32 -16.33
CA GLY A 16 -6.32 -6.59 -15.67
C GLY A 16 -5.97 -6.57 -14.17
N ILE A 17 -4.80 -6.01 -13.81
CA ILE A 17 -4.38 -5.89 -12.40
C ILE A 17 -5.34 -4.97 -11.63
N ILE A 18 -5.68 -3.81 -12.18
CA ILE A 18 -6.59 -2.85 -11.53
C ILE A 18 -7.98 -3.47 -11.32
N MET A 19 -8.55 -4.08 -12.35
CA MET A 19 -9.86 -4.74 -12.24
C MET A 19 -9.83 -5.90 -11.25
N GLY A 20 -8.80 -6.73 -11.27
CA GLY A 20 -8.62 -7.83 -10.33
C GLY A 20 -8.53 -7.34 -8.88
N ALA A 21 -7.74 -6.30 -8.63
CA ALA A 21 -7.64 -5.67 -7.32
C ALA A 21 -8.99 -5.12 -6.84
N GLN A 22 -9.74 -4.42 -7.71
CA GLN A 22 -11.06 -3.88 -7.36
C GLN A 22 -12.08 -4.98 -7.00
N VAL A 23 -12.12 -6.08 -7.76
CA VAL A 23 -13.01 -7.21 -7.47
C VAL A 23 -12.64 -7.85 -6.13
N LEU A 24 -11.34 -8.05 -5.88
CA LEU A 24 -10.85 -8.61 -4.63
C LEU A 24 -11.20 -7.71 -3.44
N VAL A 25 -10.95 -6.40 -3.54
CA VAL A 25 -11.30 -5.43 -2.48
C VAL A 25 -12.80 -5.44 -2.21
N LYS A 26 -13.64 -5.35 -3.23
CA LYS A 26 -15.11 -5.38 -3.06
C LYS A 26 -15.57 -6.65 -2.36
N GLY A 27 -15.09 -7.81 -2.78
CA GLY A 27 -15.41 -9.09 -2.15
C GLY A 27 -14.97 -9.14 -0.70
N ALA A 28 -13.76 -8.69 -0.40
CA ALA A 28 -13.22 -8.68 0.96
C ALA A 28 -13.96 -7.69 1.88
N VAL A 29 -14.35 -6.51 1.38
CA VAL A 29 -15.16 -5.53 2.11
C VAL A 29 -16.53 -6.11 2.47
N ILE A 30 -17.24 -6.69 1.48
CA ILE A 30 -18.55 -7.30 1.71
C ILE A 30 -18.45 -8.41 2.75
N THR A 31 -17.44 -9.27 2.64
CA THR A 31 -17.22 -10.36 3.59
C THR A 31 -16.92 -9.84 4.99
N ALA A 32 -15.98 -8.89 5.14
CA ALA A 32 -15.63 -8.32 6.43
C ALA A 32 -16.82 -7.60 7.10
N SER A 33 -17.61 -6.85 6.32
CA SER A 33 -18.83 -6.19 6.80
C SER A 33 -19.86 -7.19 7.28
N SER A 34 -20.02 -8.35 6.61
CA SER A 34 -20.94 -9.39 7.03
C SER A 34 -20.55 -10.05 8.37
N PHE A 35 -19.27 -9.99 8.75
CA PHE A 35 -18.78 -10.40 10.06
C PHE A 35 -18.84 -9.28 11.12
N GLY A 36 -19.43 -8.13 10.81
CA GLY A 36 -19.56 -7.03 11.75
C GLY A 36 -18.29 -6.22 11.98
N VAL A 37 -17.29 -6.34 11.09
CA VAL A 37 -16.06 -5.53 11.16
C VAL A 37 -16.39 -4.08 10.82
N SER A 38 -15.91 -3.12 11.62
CA SER A 38 -16.18 -1.71 11.41
C SER A 38 -15.58 -1.19 10.09
N GLU A 39 -16.24 -0.20 9.47
CA GLU A 39 -15.78 0.42 8.21
C GLU A 39 -14.36 1.01 8.34
N THR A 40 -14.01 1.54 9.50
CA THR A 40 -12.68 2.09 9.75
C THR A 40 -11.61 1.00 9.70
N ILE A 41 -11.85 -0.15 10.34
CA ILE A 41 -10.91 -1.28 10.30
C ILE A 41 -10.80 -1.81 8.86
N ILE A 42 -11.92 -1.94 8.16
CA ILE A 42 -11.94 -2.38 6.75
C ILE A 42 -11.11 -1.42 5.89
N GLY A 43 -11.29 -0.11 6.06
CA GLY A 43 -10.53 0.92 5.33
C GLY A 43 -9.03 0.83 5.59
N LEU A 44 -8.63 0.79 6.86
CA LEU A 44 -7.21 0.76 7.27
C LEU A 44 -6.50 -0.57 6.93
N THR A 45 -7.24 -1.64 6.69
CA THR A 45 -6.66 -2.96 6.41
C THR A 45 -6.95 -3.44 5.00
N VAL A 46 -8.19 -3.85 4.75
CA VAL A 46 -8.60 -4.50 3.48
C VAL A 46 -8.45 -3.55 2.30
N VAL A 47 -8.96 -2.32 2.43
CA VAL A 47 -8.91 -1.34 1.34
C VAL A 47 -7.46 -0.88 1.13
N ALA A 48 -6.73 -0.56 2.20
CA ALA A 48 -5.34 -0.13 2.11
C ALA A 48 -4.45 -1.19 1.44
N LEU A 49 -4.56 -2.46 1.84
CA LEU A 49 -3.84 -3.55 1.20
C LEU A 49 -4.27 -3.74 -0.26
N GLY A 50 -5.57 -3.74 -0.51
CA GLY A 50 -6.12 -4.00 -1.83
C GLY A 50 -5.76 -2.95 -2.87
N THR A 51 -5.73 -1.68 -2.49
CA THR A 51 -5.30 -0.58 -3.38
C THR A 51 -3.81 -0.63 -3.69
N SER A 52 -3.00 -1.26 -2.84
CA SER A 52 -1.56 -1.44 -3.06
C SER A 52 -1.21 -2.71 -3.87
N ILE A 53 -2.17 -3.56 -4.21
CA ILE A 53 -1.91 -4.79 -5.00
C ILE A 53 -1.24 -4.48 -6.35
N PRO A 54 -1.69 -3.50 -7.16
CA PRO A 54 -1.05 -3.16 -8.42
C PRO A 54 0.44 -2.81 -8.25
N GLU A 55 0.77 -2.01 -7.23
CA GLU A 55 2.14 -1.61 -6.92
C GLU A 55 2.99 -2.81 -6.48
N VAL A 56 2.42 -3.69 -5.66
CA VAL A 56 3.11 -4.91 -5.21
C VAL A 56 3.44 -5.80 -6.41
N VAL A 57 2.46 -6.08 -7.27
CA VAL A 57 2.65 -6.95 -8.45
C VAL A 57 3.69 -6.37 -9.40
N THR A 58 3.60 -5.08 -9.73
CA THR A 58 4.56 -4.43 -10.63
C THR A 58 5.96 -4.37 -10.03
N SER A 59 6.08 -4.09 -8.73
CA SER A 59 7.35 -4.07 -8.01
C SER A 59 7.98 -5.46 -7.91
N MET A 60 7.18 -6.51 -7.69
CA MET A 60 7.69 -7.90 -7.69
C MET A 60 8.26 -8.29 -9.04
N VAL A 61 7.58 -7.98 -10.14
CA VAL A 61 8.07 -8.26 -11.50
C VAL A 61 9.34 -7.46 -11.80
N ALA A 62 9.39 -6.19 -11.42
CA ALA A 62 10.58 -5.35 -11.59
C ALA A 62 11.77 -5.86 -10.76
N ALA A 63 11.54 -6.25 -9.51
CA ALA A 63 12.55 -6.84 -8.65
C ALA A 63 13.10 -8.16 -9.21
N TYR A 64 12.22 -9.02 -9.71
CA TYR A 64 12.62 -10.26 -10.38
C TYR A 64 13.50 -10.01 -11.60
N ARG A 65 13.27 -8.89 -12.30
CA ARG A 65 14.10 -8.45 -13.45
C ARG A 65 15.36 -7.66 -13.04
N GLY A 66 15.66 -7.54 -11.76
CA GLY A 66 16.80 -6.80 -11.24
C GLY A 66 16.67 -5.26 -11.32
N GLN A 67 15.47 -4.73 -11.59
CA GLN A 67 15.21 -3.30 -11.73
C GLN A 67 14.91 -2.64 -10.37
N ILE A 68 15.85 -2.72 -9.45
CA ILE A 68 15.66 -2.24 -8.07
C ILE A 68 15.38 -0.73 -8.00
N GLY A 69 16.00 0.07 -8.86
CA GLY A 69 15.72 1.52 -8.92
C GLY A 69 14.26 1.82 -9.27
N PHE A 70 13.64 1.02 -10.16
CA PHE A 70 12.22 1.14 -10.46
C PHE A 70 11.36 0.80 -9.24
N VAL A 71 11.69 -0.27 -8.52
CA VAL A 71 10.95 -0.69 -7.30
C VAL A 71 10.94 0.43 -6.26
N LEU A 72 12.09 1.01 -5.97
CA LEU A 72 12.20 2.13 -5.02
C LEU A 72 11.43 3.37 -5.48
N GLY A 73 11.57 3.72 -6.75
CA GLY A 73 10.85 4.84 -7.35
C GLY A 73 9.34 4.65 -7.32
N ALA A 74 8.86 3.43 -7.60
CA ALA A 74 7.44 3.10 -7.55
C ALA A 74 6.88 3.23 -6.13
N ILE A 75 7.56 2.68 -5.11
CA ILE A 75 7.12 2.75 -3.71
C ILE A 75 7.12 4.19 -3.20
N LEU A 76 8.20 4.94 -3.41
CA LEU A 76 8.28 6.34 -2.97
C LEU A 76 7.30 7.23 -3.71
N GLY A 77 7.17 7.04 -5.03
CA GLY A 77 6.27 7.80 -5.88
C GLY A 77 4.81 7.59 -5.51
N SER A 78 4.40 6.34 -5.28
CA SER A 78 3.04 6.01 -4.84
C SER A 78 2.72 6.63 -3.48
N ASN A 79 3.62 6.53 -2.49
CA ASN A 79 3.42 7.14 -1.18
C ASN A 79 3.31 8.68 -1.26
N LEU A 80 4.18 9.34 -2.02
CA LEU A 80 4.10 10.79 -2.23
C LEU A 80 2.83 11.20 -2.95
N PHE A 81 2.42 10.44 -3.97
CA PHE A 81 1.19 10.71 -4.71
C PHE A 81 -0.04 10.57 -3.80
N ASN A 82 -0.12 9.51 -3.00
CA ASN A 82 -1.22 9.31 -2.06
C ASN A 82 -1.27 10.42 -0.99
N LEU A 83 -0.12 10.80 -0.44
CA LEU A 83 -0.05 11.80 0.62
C LEU A 83 -0.32 13.22 0.11
N LEU A 84 0.24 13.60 -1.04
CA LEU A 84 0.18 14.98 -1.53
C LEU A 84 -0.99 15.18 -2.50
N ALA A 85 -1.13 14.32 -3.51
CA ALA A 85 -2.15 14.50 -4.54
C ALA A 85 -3.52 14.00 -4.06
N ILE A 86 -3.63 12.75 -3.63
CA ILE A 86 -4.94 12.17 -3.25
C ILE A 86 -5.50 12.86 -2.01
N THR A 87 -4.71 12.94 -0.93
CA THR A 87 -5.16 13.58 0.31
C THR A 87 -5.37 15.10 0.10
N GLY A 88 -4.50 15.75 -0.68
CA GLY A 88 -4.63 17.16 -1.01
C GLY A 88 -5.92 17.47 -1.78
N ILE A 89 -6.20 16.72 -2.84
CA ILE A 89 -7.44 16.89 -3.64
C ILE A 89 -8.68 16.56 -2.79
N ALA A 90 -8.63 15.45 -2.03
CA ALA A 90 -9.74 15.06 -1.17
C ALA A 90 -10.07 16.16 -0.14
N SER A 91 -9.05 16.81 0.45
CA SER A 91 -9.24 17.88 1.44
C SER A 91 -9.82 19.16 0.84
N ILE A 92 -9.64 19.41 -0.46
CA ILE A 92 -10.27 20.53 -1.18
C ILE A 92 -11.76 20.25 -1.41
N ILE A 93 -12.12 19.00 -1.73
CA ILE A 93 -13.50 18.61 -2.03
C ILE A 93 -14.31 18.49 -0.74
N THR A 94 -13.74 17.91 0.30
CA THR A 94 -14.42 17.67 1.58
C THR A 94 -13.44 17.88 2.73
N ALA A 95 -13.86 18.61 3.77
CA ALA A 95 -13.06 18.77 4.97
C ALA A 95 -12.77 17.40 5.60
N ILE A 96 -11.51 17.00 5.63
CA ILE A 96 -11.10 15.75 6.26
C ILE A 96 -11.03 15.97 7.77
N ASN A 97 -12.01 15.43 8.50
CA ASN A 97 -11.99 15.49 9.95
C ASN A 97 -11.05 14.40 10.49
N THR A 98 -9.84 14.81 10.84
CA THR A 98 -8.79 13.91 11.33
C THR A 98 -8.92 13.58 12.82
N SER A 99 -9.76 14.30 13.57
CA SER A 99 -9.88 14.14 15.03
C SER A 99 -10.45 12.78 15.44
N ASN A 100 -11.20 12.12 14.57
CA ASN A 100 -11.83 10.83 14.84
C ASN A 100 -11.20 9.65 14.10
N VAL A 101 -10.24 9.90 13.19
CA VAL A 101 -9.69 8.88 12.28
C VAL A 101 -8.19 8.66 12.50
N LEU A 102 -7.46 9.73 12.84
CA LEU A 102 -6.02 9.67 13.01
C LEU A 102 -5.65 10.06 14.44
N ASP A 103 -5.32 9.06 15.23
CA ASP A 103 -4.65 9.29 16.49
C ASP A 103 -3.15 9.58 16.28
N LYS A 104 -2.51 10.13 17.29
CA LYS A 104 -1.06 10.39 17.27
C LYS A 104 -0.25 9.14 16.95
N ILE A 105 -0.77 7.96 17.28
CA ILE A 105 -0.10 6.67 17.09
C ILE A 105 0.03 6.34 15.60
N GLU A 106 -1.01 6.55 14.79
CA GLU A 106 -0.96 6.30 13.34
C GLU A 106 0.08 7.22 12.66
N ILE A 107 0.14 8.49 13.11
CA ILE A 107 1.14 9.44 12.60
C ILE A 107 2.55 9.03 13.00
N TYR A 108 2.77 8.62 14.23
CA TYR A 108 4.09 8.12 14.67
C TYR A 108 4.49 6.85 13.93
N TYR A 109 3.55 5.93 13.70
CA TYR A 109 3.83 4.73 12.91
C TYR A 109 4.18 5.06 11.46
N LEU A 110 3.48 5.99 10.83
CA LEU A 110 3.78 6.47 9.48
C LEU A 110 5.20 7.07 9.39
N ILE A 111 5.56 7.95 10.33
CA ILE A 111 6.89 8.55 10.38
C ILE A 111 7.95 7.47 10.60
N PHE A 112 7.74 6.59 11.57
CA PHE A 112 8.67 5.51 11.90
C PHE A 112 8.89 4.56 10.71
N SER A 113 7.82 4.10 10.07
CA SER A 113 7.91 3.22 8.90
C SER A 113 8.60 3.89 7.72
N THR A 114 8.37 5.19 7.51
CA THR A 114 9.04 5.99 6.47
C THR A 114 10.54 6.11 6.74
N ILE A 115 10.95 6.41 7.97
CA ILE A 115 12.37 6.47 8.36
C ILE A 115 13.03 5.12 8.16
N ILE A 116 12.40 4.04 8.62
CA ILE A 116 12.92 2.67 8.42
C ILE A 116 13.07 2.36 6.92
N PHE A 117 12.07 2.72 6.10
CA PHE A 117 12.15 2.49 4.66
C PHE A 117 13.33 3.24 4.02
N ILE A 118 13.56 4.51 4.39
CA ILE A 118 14.70 5.30 3.92
C ILE A 118 16.03 4.66 4.33
N LEU A 119 16.15 4.23 5.60
CA LEU A 119 17.35 3.57 6.09
C LEU A 119 17.60 2.24 5.37
N ILE A 120 16.57 1.43 5.19
CA ILE A 120 16.66 0.17 4.46
C ILE A 120 17.04 0.43 2.99
N SER A 121 16.45 1.42 2.35
CA SER A 121 16.75 1.75 0.95
C SER A 121 18.19 2.24 0.74
N SER A 122 18.75 2.96 1.71
CA SER A 122 20.15 3.39 1.68
C SER A 122 21.14 2.22 1.94
N LEU A 123 20.68 1.18 2.62
CA LEU A 123 21.44 -0.01 2.98
C LEU A 123 21.15 -1.21 2.07
N LEU A 124 20.57 -1.00 0.89
CA LEU A 124 20.14 -2.07 -0.04
C LEU A 124 21.18 -3.17 -0.29
N LYS A 125 22.45 -2.82 -0.26
CA LYS A 125 23.56 -3.78 -0.40
C LYS A 125 23.58 -4.84 0.72
N TYR A 126 22.95 -4.54 1.86
CA TYR A 126 22.93 -5.40 3.06
C TYR A 126 21.56 -6.04 3.32
N LEU A 127 20.60 -5.84 2.41
CA LEU A 127 19.28 -6.45 2.54
C LEU A 127 19.38 -7.97 2.52
N ASN A 128 18.95 -8.58 3.61
CA ASN A 128 18.78 -10.02 3.71
C ASN A 128 17.29 -10.37 3.94
N LYS A 129 16.95 -11.63 3.68
CA LYS A 129 15.59 -12.14 3.86
C LYS A 129 15.03 -11.93 5.27
N LYS A 130 15.91 -11.92 6.29
CA LYS A 130 15.52 -11.72 7.71
C LYS A 130 14.99 -10.31 7.94
N LEU A 131 15.62 -9.29 7.36
CA LEU A 131 15.19 -7.90 7.52
C LEU A 131 13.82 -7.67 6.85
N ILE A 132 13.60 -8.23 5.67
CA ILE A 132 12.28 -8.17 5.00
C ILE A 132 11.21 -8.81 5.88
N PHE A 133 11.52 -9.96 6.49
CA PHE A 133 10.58 -10.66 7.37
C PHE A 133 10.25 -9.84 8.63
N VAL A 134 11.24 -9.15 9.23
CA VAL A 134 11.02 -8.24 10.36
C VAL A 134 10.07 -7.10 9.99
N VAL A 135 10.23 -6.49 8.82
CA VAL A 135 9.33 -5.41 8.34
C VAL A 135 7.91 -5.93 8.16
N LEU A 136 7.74 -7.11 7.57
CA LEU A 136 6.41 -7.73 7.40
C LEU A 136 5.76 -8.06 8.75
N ILE A 137 6.52 -8.59 9.71
CA ILE A 137 6.01 -8.85 11.07
C ILE A 137 5.61 -7.54 11.75
N SER A 138 6.40 -6.47 11.64
CA SER A 138 6.07 -5.18 12.25
C SER A 138 4.75 -4.63 11.73
N TYR A 139 4.49 -4.77 10.41
CA TYR A 139 3.22 -4.39 9.82
C TYR A 139 2.06 -5.25 10.35
N PHE A 140 2.26 -6.56 10.43
CA PHE A 140 1.23 -7.45 10.98
C PHE A 140 0.90 -7.13 12.44
N ILE A 141 1.91 -6.87 13.28
CA ILE A 141 1.74 -6.45 14.67
C ILE A 141 0.95 -5.13 14.73
N TYR A 142 1.28 -4.16 13.86
CA TYR A 142 0.56 -2.90 13.77
C TYR A 142 -0.93 -3.09 13.43
N VAL A 143 -1.25 -3.93 12.45
CA VAL A 143 -2.64 -4.23 12.07
C VAL A 143 -3.41 -4.89 13.23
N VAL A 144 -2.79 -5.87 13.91
CA VAL A 144 -3.39 -6.52 15.07
C VAL A 144 -3.59 -5.51 16.21
N PHE A 145 -2.63 -4.63 16.47
CA PHE A 145 -2.74 -3.61 17.50
C PHE A 145 -3.89 -2.64 17.23
N ILE A 146 -4.02 -2.14 15.99
CA ILE A 146 -5.16 -1.29 15.60
C ILE A 146 -6.49 -2.03 15.80
N TYR A 147 -6.57 -3.28 15.34
CA TYR A 147 -7.77 -4.08 15.49
C TYR A 147 -8.18 -4.23 16.96
N LEU A 148 -7.25 -4.60 17.85
CA LEU A 148 -7.52 -4.76 19.28
C LEU A 148 -7.90 -3.45 19.99
N ARG A 149 -7.45 -2.31 19.48
CA ARG A 149 -7.77 -1.00 20.05
C ARG A 149 -9.16 -0.49 19.64
N MET A 150 -9.69 -0.96 18.52
CA MET A 150 -10.95 -0.49 17.95
C MET A 150 -12.15 -1.40 18.31
N ILE A 151 -11.89 -2.53 18.97
CA ILE A 151 -12.89 -3.38 19.63
C ILE A 151 -13.07 -2.93 21.08
#